data_7a9adfda7fd5517558f0f291bcd73842
#
_entry.id   7a9adfda7fd5517558f0f291bcd73842
#
_cell.length_a   1.000
_cell.length_b   1.000
_cell.length_c   1.000
_cell.angle_alpha   90.00
_cell.angle_beta   90.00
_cell.angle_gamma   90.00
#
_symmetry.space_group_name_H-M   'P 1'
#
loop_
_entity.id
_entity.type
_entity.pdbx_description
1 polymer ?
#
loop_
_entity_poly.entity_id
_entity_poly.type
_entity_poly.pdbx_seq_one_letter_code
_entity_poly.pdbx_strand_id
1 'polypeptide(L)'
;MLMTGLCFVGVTIVVRYIGTRIPAPEAAFIRYAFGTLLLLPVIIQLIKGEAKINSWRIMLARGILHGVGVILWFYAMARIPIAEVTALGYITPVFITIGAAMFLGEKLQIRRIMAIFFGLLGVMIILRPGISEISSGQIAQLIAAPLFAASMLMAKRMTSNESLWVIVTGLSIVCTLTLLPPALANWVTPNFT
;
A
#
# COMPACT_ATOMS: atom_id res chain seq x y z
N MET A 1 -0.75 -3.58 17.73
CA MET A 1 -0.17 -4.54 16.78
C MET A 1 -1.14 -5.67 16.41
N LEU A 2 -1.70 -6.44 17.37
CA LEU A 2 -2.64 -7.53 17.07
C LEU A 2 -3.89 -7.05 16.32
N MET A 3 -4.52 -5.97 16.76
CA MET A 3 -5.74 -5.43 16.15
C MET A 3 -5.50 -4.97 14.69
N THR A 4 -4.37 -4.35 14.42
CA THR A 4 -3.97 -3.97 13.06
C THR A 4 -3.77 -5.20 12.16
N GLY A 5 -3.17 -6.25 12.70
CA GLY A 5 -3.01 -7.53 12.00
C GLY A 5 -4.34 -8.20 11.68
N LEU A 6 -5.27 -8.23 12.63
CA LEU A 6 -6.62 -8.78 12.42
C LEU A 6 -7.40 -8.00 11.36
N CYS A 7 -7.35 -6.66 11.40
CA CYS A 7 -7.97 -5.83 10.37
C CYS A 7 -7.36 -6.09 8.98
N PHE A 8 -6.03 -6.25 8.91
CA PHE A 8 -5.35 -6.55 7.66
C PHE A 8 -5.78 -7.91 7.09
N VAL A 9 -5.83 -8.95 7.94
CA VAL A 9 -6.32 -10.29 7.56
C VAL A 9 -7.78 -10.20 7.10
N GLY A 10 -8.64 -9.48 7.82
CA GLY A 10 -10.03 -9.27 7.44
C GLY A 10 -10.17 -8.65 6.04
N VAL A 11 -9.43 -7.57 5.76
CA VAL A 11 -9.40 -6.95 4.42
C VAL A 11 -8.96 -7.95 3.36
N THR A 12 -7.91 -8.73 3.65
CA THR A 12 -7.36 -9.70 2.70
C THR A 12 -8.38 -10.81 2.37
N ILE A 13 -9.11 -11.30 3.39
CA ILE A 13 -10.18 -12.30 3.20
C ILE A 13 -11.31 -11.73 2.34
N VAL A 14 -11.77 -10.52 2.64
CA VAL A 14 -12.84 -9.87 1.87
C VAL A 14 -12.44 -9.67 0.41
N VAL A 15 -11.23 -9.16 0.16
CA VAL A 15 -10.72 -8.97 -1.21
C VAL A 15 -10.60 -10.32 -1.94
N ARG A 16 -10.18 -11.37 -1.25
CA ARG A 16 -10.10 -12.71 -1.83
C ARG A 16 -11.47 -13.29 -2.14
N TYR A 17 -12.46 -13.08 -1.27
CA TYR A 17 -13.84 -13.52 -1.49
C TYR A 17 -14.48 -12.84 -2.71
N ILE A 18 -14.25 -11.54 -2.86
CA ILE A 18 -14.67 -10.76 -4.03
C ILE A 18 -13.96 -11.29 -5.30
N GLY A 19 -12.71 -11.73 -5.17
CA GLY A 19 -11.92 -12.34 -6.23
C GLY A 19 -11.72 -11.41 -7.42
N THR A 20 -12.01 -11.91 -8.64
CA THR A 20 -11.92 -11.15 -9.88
C THR A 20 -13.27 -10.57 -10.33
N ARG A 21 -14.33 -10.71 -9.54
CA ARG A 21 -15.68 -10.21 -9.88
C ARG A 21 -15.73 -8.69 -9.91
N ILE A 22 -14.97 -8.03 -9.02
CA ILE A 22 -14.81 -6.57 -8.99
C ILE A 22 -13.38 -6.24 -9.44
N PRO A 23 -13.19 -5.31 -10.39
CA PRO A 23 -11.87 -4.85 -10.79
C PRO A 23 -11.05 -4.31 -9.61
N ALA A 24 -9.74 -4.59 -9.61
CA ALA A 24 -8.86 -4.16 -8.51
C ALA A 24 -8.91 -2.64 -8.21
N PRO A 25 -8.97 -1.73 -9.22
CA PRO A 25 -9.09 -0.30 -8.96
C PRO A 25 -10.40 0.08 -8.25
N GLU A 26 -11.51 -0.58 -8.61
CA GLU A 26 -12.82 -0.32 -8.02
C GLU A 26 -12.87 -0.75 -6.54
N ALA A 27 -12.43 -1.97 -6.24
CA ALA A 27 -12.35 -2.48 -4.87
C ALA A 27 -11.43 -1.60 -4.00
N ALA A 28 -10.30 -1.16 -4.55
CA ALA A 28 -9.38 -0.25 -3.89
C ALA A 28 -10.02 1.13 -3.64
N PHE A 29 -10.72 1.68 -4.64
CA PHE A 29 -11.42 2.95 -4.52
C PHE A 29 -12.48 2.91 -3.42
N ILE A 30 -13.36 1.90 -3.43
CA ILE A 30 -14.40 1.74 -2.41
C ILE A 30 -13.78 1.72 -1.01
N ARG A 31 -12.72 0.94 -0.80
CA ARG A 31 -12.02 0.88 0.48
C ARG A 31 -11.51 2.24 0.94
N TYR A 32 -10.84 3.01 0.05
CA TYR A 32 -10.30 4.31 0.42
C TYR A 32 -11.37 5.39 0.56
N ALA A 33 -12.45 5.34 -0.23
CA ALA A 33 -13.60 6.22 -0.09
C ALA A 33 -14.27 6.07 1.29
N PHE A 34 -14.52 4.82 1.72
CA PHE A 34 -15.02 4.56 3.08
C PHE A 34 -14.03 5.03 4.15
N GLY A 35 -12.72 4.77 3.97
CA GLY A 35 -11.69 5.27 4.88
C GLY A 35 -11.69 6.81 4.99
N THR A 36 -11.88 7.50 3.88
CA THR A 36 -11.96 8.96 3.84
C THR A 36 -13.23 9.47 4.54
N LEU A 37 -14.37 8.80 4.38
CA LEU A 37 -15.61 9.13 5.10
C LEU A 37 -15.44 9.01 6.61
N LEU A 38 -14.75 7.98 7.11
CA LEU A 38 -14.47 7.82 8.54
C LEU A 38 -13.55 8.92 9.09
N LEU A 39 -12.75 9.57 8.23
CA LEU A 39 -11.84 10.66 8.59
C LEU A 39 -12.47 12.06 8.40
N LEU A 40 -13.78 12.14 8.10
CA LEU A 40 -14.51 13.42 7.97
C LEU A 40 -14.27 14.39 9.13
N PRO A 41 -14.24 13.98 10.42
CA PRO A 41 -13.98 14.92 11.51
C PRO A 41 -12.63 15.64 11.36
N VAL A 42 -11.59 14.92 10.92
CA VAL A 42 -10.26 15.52 10.69
C VAL A 42 -10.26 16.41 9.43
N ILE A 43 -10.99 16.01 8.40
CA ILE A 43 -11.15 16.81 7.17
C ILE A 43 -11.82 18.15 7.50
N ILE A 44 -12.84 18.14 8.35
CA ILE A 44 -13.52 19.36 8.80
C ILE A 44 -12.55 20.28 9.56
N GLN A 45 -11.70 19.75 10.44
CA GLN A 45 -10.68 20.53 11.13
C GLN A 45 -9.66 21.15 10.16
N LEU A 46 -9.26 20.41 9.11
CA LEU A 46 -8.39 20.93 8.05
C LEU A 46 -9.06 22.09 7.29
N ILE A 47 -10.32 21.94 6.93
CA ILE A 47 -11.08 22.97 6.21
C ILE A 47 -11.28 24.23 7.08
N LYS A 48 -11.50 24.08 8.39
CA LYS A 48 -11.61 25.20 9.34
C LYS A 48 -10.27 25.89 9.63
N GLY A 49 -9.16 25.35 9.11
CA GLY A 49 -7.82 25.90 9.36
C GLY A 49 -7.25 25.59 10.74
N GLU A 50 -7.90 24.72 11.51
CA GLU A 50 -7.44 24.26 12.83
C GLU A 50 -6.23 23.31 12.70
N ALA A 51 -6.07 22.68 11.53
CA ALA A 51 -4.89 21.89 11.17
C ALA A 51 -4.33 22.37 9.82
N LYS A 52 -3.01 22.39 9.68
CA LYS A 52 -2.32 22.85 8.46
C LYS A 52 -1.57 21.70 7.80
N ILE A 53 -1.52 21.72 6.48
CA ILE A 53 -0.70 20.80 5.68
C ILE A 53 0.52 21.56 5.19
N ASN A 54 1.69 21.29 5.79
CA ASN A 54 2.93 21.97 5.43
C ASN A 54 3.66 21.26 4.27
N SER A 55 3.47 19.94 4.13
CA SER A 55 4.20 19.07 3.20
C SER A 55 3.30 18.52 2.09
N TRP A 56 2.43 19.37 1.50
CA TRP A 56 1.42 18.94 0.53
C TRP A 56 1.99 18.20 -0.71
N ARG A 57 3.18 18.61 -1.20
CA ARG A 57 3.83 17.95 -2.35
C ARG A 57 4.24 16.52 -2.03
N ILE A 58 4.80 16.29 -0.85
CA ILE A 58 5.18 14.95 -0.38
C ILE A 58 3.94 14.11 -0.15
N MET A 59 2.89 14.71 0.42
CA MET A 59 1.59 14.04 0.64
C MET A 59 0.95 13.59 -0.67
N LEU A 60 0.96 14.45 -1.70
CA LEU A 60 0.43 14.14 -3.03
C LEU A 60 1.24 12.99 -3.68
N ALA A 61 2.56 13.12 -3.74
CA ALA A 61 3.43 12.09 -4.30
C ALA A 61 3.26 10.75 -3.57
N ARG A 62 3.21 10.79 -2.22
CA ARG A 62 2.96 9.62 -1.38
C ARG A 62 1.64 8.94 -1.70
N GLY A 63 0.56 9.72 -1.80
CA GLY A 63 -0.78 9.20 -2.06
C GLY A 63 -0.91 8.57 -3.45
N ILE A 64 -0.31 9.18 -4.47
CA ILE A 64 -0.28 8.64 -5.83
C ILE A 64 0.49 7.31 -5.86
N LEU A 65 1.72 7.27 -5.33
CA LEU A 65 2.53 6.04 -5.29
C LEU A 65 1.82 4.94 -4.50
N HIS A 66 1.22 5.30 -3.36
CA HIS A 66 0.48 4.34 -2.54
C HIS A 66 -0.76 3.82 -3.26
N GLY A 67 -1.52 4.70 -3.93
CA GLY A 67 -2.70 4.33 -4.70
C GLY A 67 -2.38 3.34 -5.82
N VAL A 68 -1.32 3.61 -6.60
CA VAL A 68 -0.84 2.67 -7.63
C VAL A 68 -0.41 1.34 -7.00
N GLY A 69 0.33 1.39 -5.88
CA GLY A 69 0.72 0.20 -5.13
C GLY A 69 -0.48 -0.63 -4.67
N VAL A 70 -1.55 0.03 -4.23
CA VAL A 70 -2.79 -0.66 -3.80
C VAL A 70 -3.50 -1.33 -4.97
N ILE A 71 -3.59 -0.71 -6.15
CA ILE A 71 -4.15 -1.35 -7.36
C ILE A 71 -3.39 -2.65 -7.65
N LEU A 72 -2.06 -2.59 -7.68
CA LEU A 72 -1.22 -3.75 -7.97
C LEU A 72 -1.37 -4.84 -6.89
N TRP A 73 -1.47 -4.45 -5.63
CA TRP A 73 -1.68 -5.36 -4.52
C TRP A 73 -3.03 -6.07 -4.58
N PHE A 74 -4.12 -5.33 -4.89
CA PHE A 74 -5.45 -5.93 -5.10
C PHE A 74 -5.47 -6.85 -6.32
N TYR A 75 -4.78 -6.45 -7.39
CA TYR A 75 -4.61 -7.27 -8.59
C TYR A 75 -3.91 -8.60 -8.27
N ALA A 76 -2.84 -8.56 -7.47
CA ALA A 76 -2.12 -9.75 -7.00
C ALA A 76 -3.02 -10.64 -6.13
N MET A 77 -3.71 -10.07 -5.13
CA MET A 77 -4.59 -10.83 -4.23
C MET A 77 -5.70 -11.59 -4.96
N ALA A 78 -6.19 -11.06 -6.07
CA ALA A 78 -7.21 -11.71 -6.86
C ALA A 78 -6.67 -12.90 -7.69
N ARG A 79 -5.34 -12.98 -7.93
CA ARG A 79 -4.74 -13.92 -8.90
C ARG A 79 -3.81 -14.96 -8.31
N ILE A 80 -3.16 -14.67 -7.19
CA ILE A 80 -2.24 -15.60 -6.53
C ILE A 80 -2.69 -15.91 -5.10
N PRO A 81 -2.25 -17.02 -4.49
CA PRO A 81 -2.59 -17.37 -3.12
C PRO A 81 -2.21 -16.26 -2.12
N ILE A 82 -3.07 -16.02 -1.11
CA ILE A 82 -2.85 -15.00 -0.07
C ILE A 82 -1.51 -15.19 0.64
N ALA A 83 -1.15 -16.44 0.91
CA ALA A 83 0.14 -16.77 1.53
C ALA A 83 1.31 -16.26 0.68
N GLU A 84 1.22 -16.37 -0.64
CA GLU A 84 2.23 -15.92 -1.59
C GLU A 84 2.27 -14.39 -1.67
N VAL A 85 1.10 -13.71 -1.73
CA VAL A 85 1.00 -12.24 -1.66
C VAL A 85 1.67 -11.71 -0.40
N THR A 86 1.37 -12.35 0.74
CA THR A 86 1.92 -11.96 2.04
C THR A 86 3.43 -12.16 2.10
N ALA A 87 3.90 -13.32 1.66
CA ALA A 87 5.31 -13.66 1.68
C ALA A 87 6.14 -12.74 0.74
N LEU A 88 5.66 -12.49 -0.49
CA LEU A 88 6.27 -11.52 -1.39
C LEU A 88 6.19 -10.08 -0.86
N GLY A 89 5.14 -9.77 -0.10
CA GLY A 89 4.99 -8.48 0.56
C GLY A 89 6.09 -8.17 1.60
N TYR A 90 6.68 -9.19 2.19
CA TYR A 90 7.82 -9.03 3.12
C TYR A 90 9.11 -8.49 2.46
N ILE A 91 9.15 -8.36 1.14
CA ILE A 91 10.24 -7.61 0.47
C ILE A 91 10.13 -6.09 0.72
N THR A 92 8.95 -5.58 1.08
CA THR A 92 8.76 -4.14 1.35
C THR A 92 9.71 -3.60 2.43
N PRO A 93 9.92 -4.23 3.59
CA PRO A 93 10.92 -3.81 4.58
C PRO A 93 12.35 -3.74 4.02
N VAL A 94 12.69 -4.57 3.03
CA VAL A 94 13.98 -4.51 2.33
C VAL A 94 14.13 -3.17 1.62
N PHE A 95 13.15 -2.80 0.80
CA PHE A 95 13.14 -1.50 0.10
C PHE A 95 13.09 -0.32 1.07
N ILE A 96 12.35 -0.42 2.20
CA ILE A 96 12.34 0.61 3.23
C ILE A 96 13.73 0.79 3.83
N THR A 97 14.42 -0.30 4.14
CA THR A 97 15.74 -0.25 4.76
C THR A 97 16.78 0.35 3.80
N ILE A 98 16.79 -0.06 2.55
CA ILE A 98 17.67 0.49 1.51
C ILE A 98 17.35 1.97 1.29
N GLY A 99 16.07 2.31 1.11
CA GLY A 99 15.64 3.69 0.90
C GLY A 99 15.93 4.60 2.10
N ALA A 100 15.80 4.10 3.34
CA ALA A 100 16.15 4.86 4.55
C ALA A 100 17.65 5.17 4.61
N ALA A 101 18.49 4.22 4.21
CA ALA A 101 19.94 4.46 4.12
C ALA A 101 20.27 5.49 3.04
N MET A 102 19.64 5.40 1.85
CA MET A 102 19.95 6.27 0.71
C MET A 102 19.39 7.69 0.87
N PHE A 103 18.14 7.83 1.36
CA PHE A 103 17.42 9.10 1.37
C PHE A 103 17.31 9.76 2.75
N LEU A 104 17.46 9.00 3.84
CA LEU A 104 17.37 9.52 5.21
C LEU A 104 18.72 9.47 5.94
N GLY A 105 19.78 8.96 5.28
CA GLY A 105 21.12 8.87 5.86
C GLY A 105 21.24 7.89 7.04
N GLU A 106 20.34 6.92 7.16
CA GLU A 106 20.39 5.92 8.21
C GLU A 106 21.52 4.92 7.98
N LYS A 107 22.27 4.62 9.03
CA LYS A 107 23.34 3.60 8.95
C LYS A 107 22.74 2.19 8.86
N LEU A 108 23.19 1.41 7.90
CA LEU A 108 22.82 0.01 7.76
C LEU A 108 23.51 -0.80 8.85
N GLN A 109 22.73 -1.27 9.81
CA GLN A 109 23.22 -2.20 10.83
C GLN A 109 23.28 -3.63 10.24
N ILE A 110 24.23 -4.43 10.70
CA ILE A 110 24.40 -5.82 10.24
C ILE A 110 23.12 -6.65 10.34
N ARG A 111 22.33 -6.45 11.40
CA ARG A 111 21.02 -7.11 11.57
C ARG A 111 20.05 -6.81 10.44
N ARG A 112 20.05 -5.56 9.93
CA ARG A 112 19.18 -5.14 8.80
C ARG A 112 19.69 -5.75 7.48
N ILE A 113 21.01 -5.85 7.31
CA ILE A 113 21.62 -6.50 6.13
C ILE A 113 21.25 -7.98 6.10
N MET A 114 21.33 -8.67 7.22
CA MET A 114 20.92 -10.08 7.32
C MET A 114 19.43 -10.25 7.03
N ALA A 115 18.56 -9.35 7.53
CA ALA A 115 17.14 -9.38 7.23
C ALA A 115 16.85 -9.17 5.73
N ILE A 116 17.60 -8.28 5.05
CA ILE A 116 17.53 -8.10 3.59
C ILE A 116 17.89 -9.40 2.87
N PHE A 117 19.01 -10.02 3.25
CA PHE A 117 19.48 -11.27 2.65
C PHE A 117 18.45 -12.39 2.78
N PHE A 118 17.92 -12.63 3.99
CA PHE A 118 16.89 -13.65 4.20
C PHE A 118 15.57 -13.31 3.51
N GLY A 119 15.20 -12.03 3.45
CA GLY A 119 14.02 -11.58 2.70
C GLY A 119 14.12 -11.89 1.20
N LEU A 120 15.27 -11.60 0.59
CA LEU A 120 15.53 -11.91 -0.81
C LEU A 120 15.57 -13.41 -1.08
N LEU A 121 16.21 -14.21 -0.20
CA LEU A 121 16.18 -15.66 -0.28
C LEU A 121 14.75 -16.20 -0.24
N GLY A 122 13.91 -15.70 0.66
CA GLY A 122 12.50 -16.09 0.73
C GLY A 122 11.75 -15.81 -0.58
N VAL A 123 11.97 -14.66 -1.20
CA VAL A 123 11.38 -14.31 -2.50
C VAL A 123 11.85 -15.28 -3.59
N MET A 124 13.15 -15.59 -3.65
CA MET A 124 13.69 -16.55 -4.63
C MET A 124 13.11 -17.95 -4.48
N ILE A 125 12.92 -18.41 -3.24
CA ILE A 125 12.30 -19.72 -2.95
C ILE A 125 10.84 -19.75 -3.43
N ILE A 126 10.09 -18.64 -3.27
CA ILE A 126 8.67 -18.55 -3.68
C ILE A 126 8.56 -18.45 -5.19
N LEU A 127 9.32 -17.59 -5.82
CA LEU A 127 9.25 -17.36 -7.26
C LEU A 127 9.80 -18.54 -8.09
N ARG A 128 10.73 -19.32 -7.53
CA ARG A 128 11.40 -20.44 -8.22
C ARG A 128 11.81 -20.09 -9.66
N PRO A 129 12.56 -18.99 -9.87
CA PRO A 129 12.91 -18.54 -11.21
C PRO A 129 13.67 -19.63 -11.97
N GLY A 130 13.27 -19.90 -13.22
CA GLY A 130 13.84 -20.97 -14.04
C GLY A 130 13.18 -22.35 -13.87
N ILE A 131 12.28 -22.54 -12.88
CA ILE A 131 11.51 -23.77 -12.67
C ILE A 131 10.03 -23.55 -13.03
N SER A 132 9.49 -22.39 -12.67
CA SER A 132 8.10 -22.00 -12.99
C SER A 132 8.07 -20.62 -13.62
N GLU A 133 7.08 -20.40 -14.50
CA GLU A 133 6.83 -19.08 -15.05
C GLU A 133 6.33 -18.13 -13.95
N ILE A 134 6.90 -16.91 -13.93
CA ILE A 134 6.48 -15.88 -12.98
C ILE A 134 5.14 -15.32 -13.43
N SER A 135 4.11 -15.47 -12.60
CA SER A 135 2.76 -15.00 -12.92
C SER A 135 2.64 -13.48 -12.87
N SER A 136 1.66 -12.94 -13.61
CA SER A 136 1.36 -11.50 -13.57
C SER A 136 0.99 -10.99 -12.18
N GLY A 137 0.39 -11.83 -11.33
CA GLY A 137 0.10 -11.51 -9.94
C GLY A 137 1.36 -11.35 -9.08
N GLN A 138 2.35 -12.22 -9.27
CA GLN A 138 3.65 -12.14 -8.59
C GLN A 138 4.42 -10.88 -9.02
N ILE A 139 4.42 -10.58 -10.33
CA ILE A 139 5.04 -9.34 -10.86
C ILE A 139 4.36 -8.11 -10.26
N ALA A 140 3.03 -8.07 -10.23
CA ALA A 140 2.30 -6.95 -9.64
C ALA A 140 2.65 -6.76 -8.16
N GLN A 141 2.74 -7.83 -7.38
CA GLN A 141 3.13 -7.76 -5.97
C GLN A 141 4.57 -7.26 -5.78
N LEU A 142 5.49 -7.70 -6.62
CA LEU A 142 6.89 -7.25 -6.58
C LEU A 142 7.02 -5.75 -6.90
N ILE A 143 6.23 -5.24 -7.87
CA ILE A 143 6.22 -3.81 -8.20
C ILE A 143 5.51 -3.00 -7.11
N ALA A 144 4.48 -3.53 -6.46
CA ALA A 144 3.79 -2.87 -5.35
C ALA A 144 4.72 -2.61 -4.15
N ALA A 145 5.65 -3.51 -3.87
CA ALA A 145 6.53 -3.43 -2.71
C ALA A 145 7.39 -2.16 -2.65
N PRO A 146 8.15 -1.76 -3.69
CA PRO A 146 8.91 -0.51 -3.68
C PRO A 146 8.01 0.73 -3.65
N LEU A 147 6.81 0.70 -4.24
CA LEU A 147 5.85 1.80 -4.16
C LEU A 147 5.36 2.03 -2.73
N PHE A 148 5.03 0.95 -2.02
CA PHE A 148 4.68 1.03 -0.60
C PHE A 148 5.87 1.49 0.25
N ALA A 149 7.07 1.00 -0.02
CA ALA A 149 8.28 1.42 0.67
C ALA A 149 8.54 2.92 0.50
N ALA A 150 8.45 3.44 -0.72
CA ALA A 150 8.59 4.87 -1.01
C ALA A 150 7.53 5.69 -0.26
N SER A 151 6.26 5.25 -0.28
CA SER A 151 5.18 5.88 0.46
C SER A 151 5.45 5.91 1.98
N MET A 152 5.98 4.83 2.56
CA MET A 152 6.32 4.75 3.98
C MET A 152 7.50 5.66 4.35
N LEU A 153 8.53 5.75 3.49
CA LEU A 153 9.65 6.66 3.68
C LEU A 153 9.22 8.13 3.64
N MET A 154 8.33 8.46 2.71
CA MET A 154 7.71 9.80 2.66
C MET A 154 6.89 10.09 3.90
N ALA A 155 6.10 9.11 4.40
CA ALA A 155 5.39 9.25 5.66
C ALA A 155 6.34 9.54 6.82
N LYS A 156 7.42 8.78 6.94
CA LYS A 156 8.44 8.99 7.97
C LYS A 156 9.04 10.39 7.91
N ARG A 157 9.32 10.91 6.72
CA ARG A 157 9.82 12.28 6.55
C ARG A 157 8.78 13.32 6.98
N MET A 158 7.49 13.05 6.78
CA MET A 158 6.42 13.98 7.16
C MET A 158 6.19 14.04 8.66
N THR A 159 6.51 13.00 9.43
CA THR A 159 6.26 12.98 10.90
C THR A 159 7.01 14.04 11.68
N SER A 160 8.02 14.68 11.10
CA SER A 160 8.72 15.83 11.72
C SER A 160 7.92 17.12 11.66
N ASN A 161 7.00 17.26 10.70
CA ASN A 161 6.32 18.54 10.40
C ASN A 161 4.79 18.43 10.41
N GLU A 162 4.26 17.21 10.46
CA GLU A 162 2.83 16.93 10.36
C GLU A 162 2.35 16.02 11.50
N SER A 163 1.11 16.22 11.93
CA SER A 163 0.46 15.27 12.85
C SER A 163 0.12 13.96 12.14
N LEU A 164 0.07 12.86 12.89
CA LEU A 164 -0.31 11.55 12.36
C LEU A 164 -1.69 11.57 11.70
N TRP A 165 -2.63 12.31 12.27
CA TRP A 165 -3.98 12.46 11.72
C TRP A 165 -3.98 13.12 10.35
N VAL A 166 -3.19 14.18 10.17
CA VAL A 166 -3.01 14.86 8.88
C VAL A 166 -2.38 13.93 7.85
N ILE A 167 -1.35 13.17 8.25
CA ILE A 167 -0.64 12.23 7.39
C ILE A 167 -1.58 11.11 6.89
N VAL A 168 -2.42 10.55 7.78
CA VAL A 168 -3.37 9.47 7.43
C VAL A 168 -4.51 10.00 6.59
N THR A 169 -5.08 11.15 6.97
CA THR A 169 -6.19 11.77 6.25
C THR A 169 -5.77 12.18 4.85
N GLY A 170 -4.62 12.82 4.71
CA GLY A 170 -4.08 13.20 3.42
C GLY A 170 -3.81 12.01 2.50
N LEU A 171 -3.28 10.90 3.06
CA LEU A 171 -3.13 9.66 2.30
C LEU A 171 -4.48 9.16 1.79
N SER A 172 -5.49 9.09 2.65
CA SER A 172 -6.82 8.59 2.29
C SER A 172 -7.47 9.43 1.20
N ILE A 173 -7.43 10.76 1.31
CA ILE A 173 -7.97 11.68 0.30
C ILE A 173 -7.24 11.50 -1.04
N VAL A 174 -5.91 11.56 -1.05
CA VAL A 174 -5.15 11.48 -2.30
C VAL A 174 -5.29 10.10 -2.94
N CYS A 175 -5.30 9.01 -2.15
CA CYS A 175 -5.57 7.67 -2.68
C CYS A 175 -6.96 7.58 -3.29
N THR A 176 -8.00 8.10 -2.63
CA THR A 176 -9.37 8.11 -3.16
C THR A 176 -9.42 8.83 -4.51
N LEU A 177 -8.81 10.01 -4.61
CA LEU A 177 -8.75 10.79 -5.85
C LEU A 177 -7.93 10.09 -6.94
N THR A 178 -6.82 9.45 -6.58
CA THR A 178 -5.96 8.72 -7.54
C THR A 178 -6.64 7.46 -8.07
N LEU A 179 -7.43 6.80 -7.22
CA LEU A 179 -8.13 5.56 -7.57
C LEU A 179 -9.44 5.80 -8.32
N LEU A 180 -10.03 6.99 -8.22
CA LEU A 180 -11.30 7.33 -8.84
C LEU A 180 -11.29 7.17 -10.38
N PRO A 181 -10.34 7.73 -11.15
CA PRO A 181 -10.34 7.61 -12.61
C PRO A 181 -10.27 6.15 -13.08
N PRO A 182 -9.33 5.30 -12.62
CA PRO A 182 -9.28 3.91 -13.04
C PRO A 182 -10.45 3.07 -12.52
N ALA A 183 -11.06 3.43 -11.39
CA ALA A 183 -12.28 2.78 -10.90
C ALA A 183 -13.47 3.08 -11.82
N LEU A 184 -13.68 4.35 -12.21
CA LEU A 184 -14.75 4.74 -13.12
C LEU A 184 -14.58 4.15 -14.52
N ALA A 185 -13.35 4.06 -15.02
CA ALA A 185 -13.07 3.50 -16.33
C ALA A 185 -13.38 1.99 -16.45
N ASN A 186 -13.39 1.27 -15.34
CA ASN A 186 -13.60 -0.18 -15.28
C ASN A 186 -14.74 -0.55 -14.33
N TRP A 187 -15.70 0.35 -14.11
CA TRP A 187 -16.76 0.14 -13.13
C TRP A 187 -17.67 -1.03 -13.51
N VAL A 188 -17.82 -1.97 -12.61
CA VAL A 188 -18.73 -3.11 -12.71
C VAL A 188 -19.69 -3.06 -11.53
N THR A 189 -20.97 -2.83 -11.79
CA THR A 189 -21.97 -2.77 -10.71
C THR A 189 -21.99 -4.09 -9.94
N PRO A 190 -21.69 -4.08 -8.62
CA PRO A 190 -21.68 -5.31 -7.83
C PRO A 190 -23.07 -5.93 -7.78
N ASN A 191 -23.22 -7.14 -8.30
CA ASN A 191 -24.44 -7.94 -8.11
C ASN A 191 -24.27 -8.75 -6.82
N PHE A 192 -25.13 -8.47 -5.85
CA PHE A 192 -25.18 -9.14 -4.54
C PHE A 192 -26.10 -10.38 -4.55
N THR A 193 -26.27 -11.03 -5.72
CA THR A 193 -27.00 -12.30 -5.84
C THR A 193 -26.08 -13.49 -5.66
#